data_9b340e6f23183cb09d3c536cb06e33d4
#
_entry.id   9b340e6f23183cb09d3c536cb06e33d4
#
_cell.length_a   1.000
_cell.length_b   1.000
_cell.length_c   1.000
_cell.angle_alpha   90.00
_cell.angle_beta   90.00
_cell.angle_gamma   90.00
#
_symmetry.space_group_name_H-M   'P 1'
#
loop_
_entity.id
_entity.type
_entity.pdbx_description
1 polymer ?
#
loop_
_entity_poly.entity_id
_entity_poly.type
_entity_poly.pdbx_seq_one_letter_code
_entity_poly.pdbx_strand_id
1 'polypeptide(L)'
;MAAPSFKAWRDYAFLQLCLHHVERIEEKLGISGVETTVCSWSRKADPAQGLAGARFDLVLVRRDHVIHLCEIRYSLPPSDLLPAYWQELRERREAFRRATSTKKALQLTLITAHRLDSQALAEDIQCQLTLDDLF
;
A
#
# COMPACT_ATOMS: atom_id res chain seq x y z
N MET A 1 0.17 27.75 15.16
CA MET A 1 0.00 26.41 14.55
C MET A 1 -0.42 26.56 13.09
N ALA A 2 0.29 25.94 12.19
CA ALA A 2 -0.07 26.01 10.77
C ALA A 2 -1.27 25.12 10.49
N ALA A 3 -2.20 25.57 9.66
CA ALA A 3 -3.29 24.74 9.20
C ALA A 3 -2.74 23.59 8.36
N PRO A 4 -3.37 22.41 8.38
CA PRO A 4 -2.99 21.33 7.49
C PRO A 4 -3.06 21.79 6.03
N SER A 5 -2.10 21.37 5.22
CA SER A 5 -2.14 21.68 3.80
C SER A 5 -3.33 20.99 3.13
N PHE A 6 -3.79 21.54 2.02
CA PHE A 6 -4.81 20.88 1.20
C PHE A 6 -4.35 19.49 0.78
N LYS A 7 -3.06 19.35 0.45
CA LYS A 7 -2.47 18.06 0.08
C LYS A 7 -2.62 17.04 1.21
N ALA A 8 -2.29 17.41 2.45
CA ALA A 8 -2.39 16.50 3.59
C ALA A 8 -3.84 16.07 3.84
N TRP A 9 -4.79 17.00 3.75
CA TRP A 9 -6.22 16.69 3.87
C TRP A 9 -6.68 15.75 2.76
N ARG A 10 -6.27 16.03 1.53
CA ARG A 10 -6.63 15.21 0.36
C ARG A 10 -6.09 13.78 0.51
N ASP A 11 -4.84 13.64 0.93
CA ASP A 11 -4.22 12.32 1.12
C ASP A 11 -4.95 11.54 2.21
N TYR A 12 -5.31 12.20 3.31
CA TYR A 12 -6.06 11.58 4.40
C TYR A 12 -7.45 11.15 3.93
N ALA A 13 -8.15 12.03 3.21
CA ALA A 13 -9.49 11.74 2.71
C ALA A 13 -9.48 10.55 1.74
N PHE A 14 -8.46 10.47 0.88
CA PHE A 14 -8.31 9.35 -0.04
C PHE A 14 -8.07 8.03 0.70
N LEU A 15 -7.22 8.05 1.73
CA LEU A 15 -6.99 6.89 2.57
C LEU A 15 -8.30 6.42 3.21
N GLN A 16 -9.07 7.33 3.80
CA GLN A 16 -10.34 6.97 4.43
C GLN A 16 -11.32 6.40 3.41
N LEU A 17 -11.37 6.97 2.22
CA LEU A 17 -12.20 6.44 1.14
C LEU A 17 -11.86 5.00 0.81
N CYS A 18 -10.57 4.69 0.67
CA CYS A 18 -10.10 3.32 0.41
C CYS A 18 -10.49 2.37 1.53
N LEU A 19 -10.29 2.80 2.78
CA LEU A 19 -10.61 1.95 3.95
C LEU A 19 -12.12 1.67 4.07
N HIS A 20 -12.96 2.59 3.61
CA HIS A 20 -14.41 2.39 3.59
C HIS A 20 -14.90 1.56 2.39
N HIS A 21 -14.02 1.29 1.42
CA HIS A 21 -14.38 0.57 0.20
C HIS A 21 -13.55 -0.70 0.01
N VAL A 22 -13.15 -1.34 1.12
CA VAL A 22 -12.30 -2.55 1.06
C VAL A 22 -12.98 -3.67 0.27
N GLU A 23 -14.29 -3.84 0.40
CA GLU A 23 -15.01 -4.85 -0.38
C GLU A 23 -14.85 -4.63 -1.87
N ARG A 24 -14.89 -3.39 -2.30
CA ARG A 24 -14.71 -3.04 -3.71
C ARG A 24 -13.27 -3.31 -4.16
N ILE A 25 -12.30 -3.03 -3.30
CA ILE A 25 -10.90 -3.37 -3.56
C ILE A 25 -10.76 -4.87 -3.75
N GLU A 26 -11.35 -5.68 -2.87
CA GLU A 26 -11.32 -7.14 -2.98
C GLU A 26 -11.96 -7.63 -4.29
N GLU A 27 -13.09 -7.03 -4.68
CA GLU A 27 -13.72 -7.36 -5.97
C GLU A 27 -12.77 -7.09 -7.14
N LYS A 28 -12.13 -5.94 -7.15
CA LYS A 28 -11.23 -5.56 -8.24
C LYS A 28 -9.95 -6.38 -8.28
N LEU A 29 -9.52 -6.89 -7.12
CA LEU A 29 -8.40 -7.83 -7.06
C LEU A 29 -8.81 -9.26 -7.42
N GLY A 30 -10.12 -9.50 -7.57
CA GLY A 30 -10.62 -10.84 -7.92
C GLY A 30 -10.59 -11.81 -6.74
N ILE A 31 -10.66 -11.32 -5.51
CA ILE A 31 -10.52 -12.14 -4.31
C ILE A 31 -11.78 -12.20 -3.43
N SER A 32 -12.94 -11.76 -3.95
CA SER A 32 -14.18 -11.76 -3.18
C SER A 32 -14.58 -13.16 -2.69
N GLY A 33 -14.20 -14.20 -3.42
CA GLY A 33 -14.50 -15.59 -3.03
C GLY A 33 -13.44 -16.20 -2.11
N VAL A 34 -12.42 -15.45 -1.71
CA VAL A 34 -11.35 -15.93 -0.84
C VAL A 34 -11.51 -15.33 0.54
N GLU A 35 -11.51 -16.17 1.55
CA GLU A 35 -11.54 -15.68 2.94
C GLU A 35 -10.30 -14.82 3.19
N THR A 36 -10.51 -13.57 3.62
CA THR A 36 -9.45 -12.57 3.75
C THR A 36 -9.60 -11.83 5.07
N THR A 37 -8.50 -11.73 5.81
CA THR A 37 -8.44 -10.91 7.01
C THR A 37 -7.93 -9.53 6.62
N VAL A 38 -8.67 -8.50 7.00
CA VAL A 38 -8.35 -7.10 6.73
C VAL A 38 -7.69 -6.52 7.97
N CYS A 39 -6.50 -5.98 7.83
CA CYS A 39 -5.77 -5.39 8.96
C CYS A 39 -4.84 -4.27 8.47
N SER A 40 -4.10 -3.70 9.39
CA SER A 40 -3.01 -2.78 9.12
C SER A 40 -1.76 -3.26 9.83
N TRP A 41 -0.62 -2.73 9.45
CA TRP A 41 0.65 -3.08 10.09
C TRP A 41 1.54 -1.86 10.18
N SER A 42 2.22 -1.72 11.32
CA SER A 42 3.21 -0.67 11.47
C SER A 42 4.36 -1.12 12.39
N ARG A 43 5.51 -0.50 12.18
CA ARG A 43 6.69 -0.65 13.01
C ARG A 43 7.21 0.74 13.34
N LYS A 44 7.41 1.02 14.62
CA LYS A 44 8.00 2.30 15.04
C LYS A 44 9.46 2.35 14.62
N ALA A 45 9.95 3.55 14.35
CA ALA A 45 11.38 3.77 14.14
C ALA A 45 12.14 3.39 15.42
N ASP A 46 13.30 2.77 15.24
CA ASP A 46 14.23 2.45 16.32
C ASP A 46 15.62 2.94 15.92
N PRO A 47 15.95 4.21 16.19
CA PRO A 47 17.24 4.77 15.81
C PRO A 47 18.42 4.05 16.44
N ALA A 48 18.25 3.47 17.63
CA ALA A 48 19.32 2.73 18.31
C ALA A 48 19.75 1.50 17.53
N GLN A 49 18.83 0.90 16.74
CA GLN A 49 19.14 -0.24 15.89
C GLN A 49 19.24 0.14 14.43
N GLY A 50 19.19 1.44 14.10
CA GLY A 50 19.23 1.91 12.72
C GLY A 50 17.99 1.57 11.92
N LEU A 51 16.85 1.33 12.57
CA LEU A 51 15.60 0.95 11.89
C LEU A 51 14.70 2.15 11.65
N ALA A 52 14.28 2.35 10.41
CA ALA A 52 13.25 3.33 10.07
C ALA A 52 11.87 2.81 10.45
N GLY A 53 10.94 3.73 10.68
CA GLY A 53 9.53 3.38 10.81
C GLY A 53 8.99 2.85 9.47
N ALA A 54 8.01 1.95 9.54
CA ALA A 54 7.37 1.38 8.36
C ALA A 54 5.90 1.14 8.64
N ARG A 55 5.05 1.33 7.62
CA ARG A 55 3.61 1.17 7.78
C ARG A 55 2.94 0.77 6.48
N PHE A 56 1.96 -0.13 6.60
CA PHE A 56 0.95 -0.37 5.56
C PHE A 56 -0.42 -0.17 6.19
N ASP A 57 -1.18 0.81 5.71
CA ASP A 57 -2.49 1.15 6.26
C ASP A 57 -3.56 0.11 5.93
N LEU A 58 -3.34 -0.68 4.89
CA LEU A 58 -4.25 -1.75 4.49
C LEU A 58 -3.43 -2.98 4.11
N VAL A 59 -3.70 -4.08 4.80
CA VAL A 59 -3.08 -5.38 4.54
C VAL A 59 -4.19 -6.40 4.39
N LEU A 60 -4.21 -7.14 3.29
CA LEU A 60 -5.20 -8.16 3.01
C LEU A 60 -4.53 -9.52 3.10
N VAL A 61 -4.80 -10.25 4.17
CA VAL A 61 -4.22 -11.57 4.42
C VAL A 61 -5.18 -12.63 3.90
N ARG A 62 -4.87 -13.21 2.76
CA ARG A 62 -5.70 -14.20 2.12
C ARG A 62 -5.42 -15.59 2.70
N ARG A 63 -6.47 -16.39 2.80
CA ARG A 63 -6.34 -17.77 3.27
C ARG A 63 -5.57 -18.65 2.29
N ASP A 64 -5.54 -18.29 1.00
CA ASP A 64 -4.87 -19.04 -0.05
C ASP A 64 -3.37 -18.70 -0.19
N HIS A 65 -2.72 -18.30 0.91
CA HIS A 65 -1.27 -18.09 1.03
C HIS A 65 -0.71 -16.86 0.31
N VAL A 66 -1.52 -15.82 0.16
CA VAL A 66 -1.11 -14.53 -0.41
C VAL A 66 -1.46 -13.40 0.54
N ILE A 67 -0.59 -12.42 0.66
CA ILE A 67 -0.84 -11.19 1.40
C ILE A 67 -0.67 -10.01 0.45
N HIS A 68 -1.69 -9.16 0.36
CA HIS A 68 -1.59 -7.89 -0.35
C HIS A 68 -1.15 -6.80 0.62
N LEU A 69 0.01 -6.22 0.36
CA LEU A 69 0.48 -5.03 1.07
C LEU A 69 0.06 -3.83 0.22
N CYS A 70 -0.95 -3.11 0.68
CA CYS A 70 -1.54 -2.05 -0.11
C CYS A 70 -0.86 -0.72 0.20
N GLU A 71 -0.29 -0.10 -0.82
CA GLU A 71 0.26 1.25 -0.74
C GLU A 71 -0.80 2.21 -1.28
N ILE A 72 -1.34 3.05 -0.40
CA ILE A 72 -2.43 3.96 -0.73
C ILE A 72 -1.89 5.38 -0.75
N ARG A 73 -1.85 5.99 -1.95
CA ARG A 73 -1.39 7.36 -2.14
C ARG A 73 -2.27 8.05 -3.16
N TYR A 74 -2.75 9.26 -2.85
CA TYR A 74 -3.52 10.02 -3.82
C TYR A 74 -2.70 10.27 -5.08
N SER A 75 -1.47 10.72 -4.92
CA SER A 75 -0.54 10.92 -6.03
C SER A 75 0.85 10.44 -5.63
N LEU A 76 1.62 10.04 -6.63
CA LEU A 76 2.99 9.58 -6.45
C LEU A 76 3.98 10.73 -6.62
N PRO A 77 5.24 10.57 -6.16
CA PRO A 77 6.27 11.55 -6.39
C PRO A 77 6.51 11.79 -7.89
N PRO A 78 7.16 12.91 -8.27
CA PRO A 78 7.59 13.12 -9.64
C PRO A 78 8.45 11.96 -10.15
N SER A 79 8.48 11.79 -11.48
CA SER A 79 9.11 10.62 -12.12
C SER A 79 10.58 10.43 -11.76
N ASP A 80 11.32 11.52 -11.53
CA ASP A 80 12.74 11.45 -11.15
C ASP A 80 12.94 10.90 -9.72
N LEU A 81 11.92 10.94 -8.87
CA LEU A 81 11.96 10.41 -7.51
C LEU A 81 11.37 9.01 -7.39
N LEU A 82 10.73 8.49 -8.45
CA LEU A 82 10.09 7.18 -8.40
C LEU A 82 11.05 6.04 -8.08
N PRO A 83 12.26 5.96 -8.66
CA PRO A 83 13.15 4.84 -8.33
C PRO A 83 13.46 4.73 -6.83
N ALA A 84 13.71 5.85 -6.16
CA ALA A 84 13.94 5.86 -4.72
C ALA A 84 12.67 5.49 -3.94
N TYR A 85 11.51 5.93 -4.42
CA TYR A 85 10.22 5.59 -3.82
C TYR A 85 9.94 4.09 -3.91
N TRP A 86 10.17 3.47 -5.08
CA TRP A 86 10.01 2.04 -5.24
C TRP A 86 10.95 1.25 -4.34
N GLN A 87 12.18 1.72 -4.19
CA GLN A 87 13.16 1.08 -3.32
C GLN A 87 12.70 1.13 -1.86
N GLU A 88 12.20 2.26 -1.41
CA GLU A 88 11.67 2.41 -0.05
C GLU A 88 10.47 1.48 0.18
N LEU A 89 9.62 1.32 -0.82
CA LEU A 89 8.48 0.42 -0.74
C LEU A 89 8.93 -1.04 -0.64
N ARG A 90 9.94 -1.43 -1.39
CA ARG A 90 10.53 -2.77 -1.29
C ARG A 90 11.12 -3.01 0.10
N GLU A 91 11.79 -2.03 0.67
CA GLU A 91 12.35 -2.12 2.02
C GLU A 91 11.25 -2.31 3.07
N ARG A 92 10.12 -1.63 2.91
CA ARG A 92 8.96 -1.82 3.80
C ARG A 92 8.39 -3.22 3.66
N ARG A 93 8.31 -3.76 2.46
CA ARG A 93 7.87 -5.14 2.24
C ARG A 93 8.77 -6.13 2.97
N GLU A 94 10.08 -5.95 2.88
CA GLU A 94 11.02 -6.82 3.57
C GLU A 94 10.95 -6.68 5.09
N ALA A 95 10.71 -5.46 5.57
CA ALA A 95 10.48 -5.22 7.00
C ALA A 95 9.25 -5.98 7.50
N PHE A 96 8.17 -5.99 6.71
CA PHE A 96 6.97 -6.75 7.02
C PHE A 96 7.27 -8.26 7.09
N ARG A 97 8.01 -8.78 6.11
CA ARG A 97 8.36 -10.21 6.12
C ARG A 97 9.16 -10.59 7.35
N ARG A 98 10.15 -9.77 7.71
CA ARG A 98 10.97 -10.04 8.91
C ARG A 98 10.17 -9.97 10.20
N ALA A 99 9.29 -8.96 10.31
CA ALA A 99 8.50 -8.75 11.52
C ALA A 99 7.47 -9.86 11.75
N THR A 100 6.88 -10.38 10.68
CA THR A 100 5.81 -11.38 10.77
C THR A 100 6.32 -12.80 10.57
N SER A 101 7.51 -12.98 10.05
CA SER A 101 8.08 -14.28 9.66
C SER A 101 7.16 -15.07 8.74
N THR A 102 6.28 -14.40 8.02
CA THR A 102 5.34 -15.05 7.12
C THR A 102 6.05 -15.74 5.96
N LYS A 103 5.52 -16.88 5.54
CA LYS A 103 5.97 -17.58 4.34
C LYS A 103 5.00 -17.38 3.18
N LYS A 104 3.93 -16.64 3.38
CA LYS A 104 2.97 -16.33 2.32
C LYS A 104 3.63 -15.44 1.26
N ALA A 105 3.14 -15.53 0.02
CA ALA A 105 3.58 -14.64 -1.03
C ALA A 105 3.13 -13.21 -0.73
N LEU A 106 4.05 -12.26 -0.80
CA LEU A 106 3.75 -10.85 -0.58
C LEU A 106 3.58 -10.15 -1.93
N GLN A 107 2.43 -9.54 -2.14
CA GLN A 107 2.15 -8.77 -3.35
C GLN A 107 2.01 -7.31 -2.98
N LEU A 108 2.74 -6.46 -3.68
CA LEU A 108 2.59 -5.00 -3.54
C LEU A 108 1.43 -4.56 -4.42
N THR A 109 0.43 -3.95 -3.80
CA THR A 109 -0.77 -3.46 -4.46
C THR A 109 -0.80 -1.95 -4.33
N LEU A 110 -0.75 -1.25 -5.44
CA LEU A 110 -0.74 0.21 -5.48
C LEU A 110 -2.15 0.73 -5.71
N ILE A 111 -2.61 1.65 -4.87
CA ILE A 111 -3.91 2.29 -5.02
C ILE A 111 -3.70 3.80 -5.04
N THR A 112 -3.99 4.41 -6.17
CA THR A 112 -3.80 5.86 -6.38
C THR A 112 -5.05 6.48 -7.01
N ALA A 113 -5.12 7.81 -7.01
CA ALA A 113 -6.25 8.49 -7.64
C ALA A 113 -6.25 8.29 -9.15
N HIS A 114 -5.08 8.31 -9.78
CA HIS A 114 -4.92 8.19 -11.22
C HIS A 114 -3.98 7.06 -11.57
N ARG A 115 -4.27 6.37 -12.66
CA ARG A 115 -3.44 5.23 -13.10
C ARG A 115 -2.06 5.72 -13.52
N LEU A 116 -1.05 5.01 -13.06
CA LEU A 116 0.33 5.26 -13.46
C LEU A 116 0.61 4.51 -14.77
N ASP A 117 1.40 5.15 -15.66
CA ASP A 117 1.85 4.51 -16.89
C ASP A 117 2.64 3.24 -16.54
N SER A 118 2.41 2.18 -17.29
CA SER A 118 3.11 0.90 -17.06
C SER A 118 4.63 1.01 -17.15
N GLN A 119 5.15 1.96 -17.91
CA GLN A 119 6.60 2.19 -17.99
C GLN A 119 7.18 2.83 -16.72
N ALA A 120 6.37 3.58 -16.00
CA ALA A 120 6.78 4.21 -14.75
C ALA A 120 6.60 3.30 -13.54
N LEU A 121 5.81 2.24 -13.68
CA LEU A 121 5.49 1.31 -12.61
C LEU A 121 6.62 0.30 -12.42
N ALA A 122 7.02 0.09 -11.15
CA ALA A 122 8.03 -0.93 -10.85
C ALA A 122 7.50 -2.34 -11.12
N GLU A 123 8.39 -3.24 -11.52
CA GLU A 123 8.02 -4.61 -11.85
C GLU A 123 7.45 -5.38 -10.67
N ASP A 124 7.85 -5.06 -9.45
CA ASP A 124 7.34 -5.71 -8.26
C ASP A 124 5.93 -5.25 -7.83
N ILE A 125 5.36 -4.27 -8.51
CA ILE A 125 3.96 -3.89 -8.26
C ILE A 125 3.07 -4.82 -9.05
N GLN A 126 2.49 -5.81 -8.40
CA GLN A 126 1.68 -6.83 -9.05
C GLN A 126 0.29 -6.33 -9.42
N CYS A 127 -0.27 -5.43 -8.62
CA CYS A 127 -1.64 -4.95 -8.81
C CYS A 127 -1.68 -3.44 -8.71
N GLN A 128 -2.47 -2.81 -9.56
CA GLN A 128 -2.71 -1.37 -9.53
C GLN A 128 -4.21 -1.11 -9.62
N LEU A 129 -4.72 -0.35 -8.64
CA LEU A 129 -6.10 0.12 -8.63
C LEU A 129 -6.12 1.64 -8.60
N THR A 130 -7.22 2.22 -9.06
CA THR A 130 -7.39 3.66 -9.07
C THR A 130 -8.68 4.06 -8.39
N LEU A 131 -8.87 5.36 -8.20
CA LEU A 131 -10.09 5.91 -7.60
C LEU A 131 -11.35 5.39 -8.31
N ASP A 132 -11.32 5.29 -9.65
CA ASP A 132 -12.47 4.81 -10.42
C ASP A 132 -12.85 3.37 -10.06
N ASP A 133 -11.88 2.55 -9.65
CA ASP A 133 -12.12 1.16 -9.28
C ASP A 133 -12.90 1.02 -7.96
N LEU A 134 -12.98 2.09 -7.18
CA LEU A 134 -13.67 2.08 -5.88
C LEU A 134 -15.19 2.32 -6.00
N PHE A 135 -15.68 2.64 -7.19
CA PHE A 135 -17.09 2.97 -7.40
C PHE A 135 -17.78 2.08 -8.40
#